data_5f1241980e97875b809b322219789372
#
_entry.id   5f1241980e97875b809b322219789372
#
_cell.length_a   1.000
_cell.length_b   1.000
_cell.length_c   1.000
_cell.angle_alpha   90.00
_cell.angle_beta   90.00
_cell.angle_gamma   90.00
#
_symmetry.space_group_name_H-M   'P 1'
#
loop_
_entity.id
_entity.type
_entity.pdbx_description
1 polymer ?
#
loop_
_entity_poly.entity_id
_entity_poly.type
_entity_poly.pdbx_seq_one_letter_code
_entity_poly.pdbx_strand_id
1 'polypeptide(L)'
;MSSDLGAWLRQQREARSWAKAEMARRLVQAAREAGDTSVPSADGMMHNIHRWERQGGVSERHKLHYCRALGIRPGQFGPRPKGYPGAGMAPGSTATMAVSTDTMGAPTDTADVAVPAVATDGMPRLPGPYLSASASIAYRERQEPGLGRLTVEREVLMAAHQGSEHAEQAGQPGVGEATFEQLRADVGRLARLTGSGEPFAVFLDARRVRDRIYRLLDQRLWPREQTDLYFLLGCLNGLMSIPANQLGYPDAAEELNRAGFAYANAIDHRPLMAWLRGELSVYAYYRGRFEESRDLALSGLQYHSVGPEGAGLHIYHARAAGRLGEADAARQAIRDAHEARAGDYNDELLEMGGTYLISEA
;
A
#
# COMPACT_ATOMS: atom_id res chain seq x y z
N MET A 1 -2.06 13.91 -21.04
CA MET A 1 -1.37 12.60 -21.18
C MET A 1 -2.31 11.43 -21.52
N SER A 2 -3.60 11.46 -21.14
CA SER A 2 -4.55 10.35 -21.42
C SER A 2 -4.94 10.20 -22.88
N SER A 3 -5.06 11.30 -23.64
CA SER A 3 -5.41 11.28 -25.09
C SER A 3 -4.31 10.68 -25.97
N ASP A 4 -3.05 10.82 -25.58
CA ASP A 4 -1.92 10.37 -26.38
C ASP A 4 -1.79 8.84 -26.39
N LEU A 5 -2.12 8.17 -25.26
CA LEU A 5 -2.11 6.71 -25.21
C LEU A 5 -3.21 6.10 -26.08
N GLY A 6 -4.42 6.66 -26.05
CA GLY A 6 -5.52 6.19 -26.90
C GLY A 6 -5.23 6.33 -28.39
N ALA A 7 -4.64 7.46 -28.79
CA ALA A 7 -4.19 7.68 -30.16
C ALA A 7 -3.08 6.68 -30.56
N TRP A 8 -2.13 6.42 -29.69
CA TRP A 8 -1.05 5.43 -29.90
C TRP A 8 -1.61 4.00 -30.06
N LEU A 9 -2.57 3.57 -29.23
CA LEU A 9 -3.21 2.27 -29.33
C LEU A 9 -3.91 2.09 -30.67
N ARG A 10 -4.66 3.10 -31.10
CA ARG A 10 -5.30 3.12 -32.41
C ARG A 10 -4.28 3.00 -33.53
N GLN A 11 -3.21 3.79 -33.50
CA GLN A 11 -2.12 3.75 -34.44
C GLN A 11 -1.48 2.36 -34.52
N GLN A 12 -1.21 1.70 -33.39
CA GLN A 12 -0.63 0.35 -33.36
C GLN A 12 -1.53 -0.69 -34.01
N ARG A 13 -2.84 -0.58 -33.81
CA ARG A 13 -3.85 -1.46 -34.45
C ARG A 13 -3.94 -1.22 -35.95
N GLU A 14 -4.04 0.03 -36.37
CA GLU A 14 -4.18 0.44 -37.78
C GLU A 14 -2.92 0.14 -38.58
N ALA A 15 -1.73 0.33 -38.02
CA ALA A 15 -0.46 -0.04 -38.68
C ALA A 15 -0.35 -1.53 -39.00
N ARG A 16 -1.16 -2.38 -38.33
CA ARG A 16 -1.25 -3.83 -38.59
C ARG A 16 -2.47 -4.20 -39.41
N SER A 17 -3.23 -3.22 -39.87
CA SER A 17 -4.50 -3.42 -40.60
C SER A 17 -5.52 -4.26 -39.84
N TRP A 18 -5.52 -4.19 -38.50
CA TRP A 18 -6.44 -4.97 -37.67
C TRP A 18 -7.75 -4.20 -37.45
N ALA A 19 -8.88 -4.86 -37.69
CA ALA A 19 -10.17 -4.40 -37.20
C ALA A 19 -10.21 -4.52 -35.66
N LYS A 20 -11.09 -3.75 -35.00
CA LYS A 20 -11.25 -3.85 -33.52
C LYS A 20 -11.61 -5.25 -33.04
N ALA A 21 -12.43 -5.97 -33.81
CA ALA A 21 -12.79 -7.36 -33.53
C ALA A 21 -11.58 -8.31 -33.60
N GLU A 22 -10.67 -8.09 -34.54
CA GLU A 22 -9.42 -8.85 -34.65
C GLU A 22 -8.50 -8.56 -33.48
N MET A 23 -8.33 -7.29 -33.12
CA MET A 23 -7.55 -6.91 -31.94
C MET A 23 -8.13 -7.52 -30.65
N ALA A 24 -9.46 -7.55 -30.52
CA ALA A 24 -10.13 -8.16 -29.39
C ALA A 24 -9.83 -9.65 -29.26
N ARG A 25 -9.91 -10.39 -30.39
CA ARG A 25 -9.57 -11.83 -30.42
C ARG A 25 -8.12 -12.07 -30.01
N ARG A 26 -7.17 -11.27 -30.49
CA ARG A 26 -5.75 -11.38 -30.16
C ARG A 26 -5.45 -11.08 -28.70
N LEU A 27 -6.12 -10.07 -28.11
CA LEU A 27 -6.00 -9.77 -26.69
C LEU A 27 -6.55 -10.90 -25.81
N VAL A 28 -7.70 -11.47 -26.16
CA VAL A 28 -8.27 -12.61 -25.45
C VAL A 28 -7.36 -13.83 -25.57
N GLN A 29 -6.78 -14.06 -26.74
CA GLN A 29 -5.83 -15.16 -26.94
C GLN A 29 -4.56 -14.94 -26.12
N ALA A 30 -3.93 -13.78 -26.19
CA ALA A 30 -2.74 -13.43 -25.42
C ALA A 30 -2.95 -13.53 -23.91
N ALA A 31 -4.15 -13.23 -23.45
CA ALA A 31 -4.54 -13.38 -22.04
C ALA A 31 -4.68 -14.85 -21.64
N ARG A 32 -5.31 -15.68 -22.46
CA ARG A 32 -5.43 -17.13 -22.22
C ARG A 32 -4.08 -17.82 -22.21
N GLU A 33 -3.19 -17.47 -23.13
CA GLU A 33 -1.81 -17.97 -23.18
C GLU A 33 -1.00 -17.53 -21.95
N ALA A 34 -1.42 -16.45 -21.30
CA ALA A 34 -0.88 -15.97 -20.02
C ALA A 34 -1.47 -16.67 -18.79
N GLY A 35 -2.40 -17.64 -18.97
CA GLY A 35 -3.12 -18.27 -17.87
C GLY A 35 -4.20 -17.39 -17.23
N ASP A 36 -4.59 -16.31 -17.90
CA ASP A 36 -5.58 -15.36 -17.41
C ASP A 36 -6.99 -15.82 -17.75
N THR A 37 -7.69 -16.44 -16.79
CA THR A 37 -9.04 -16.98 -16.96
C THR A 37 -10.17 -15.95 -16.77
N SER A 38 -9.85 -14.73 -16.31
CA SER A 38 -10.84 -13.69 -16.00
C SER A 38 -10.97 -12.62 -17.10
N VAL A 39 -10.67 -13.00 -18.34
CA VAL A 39 -10.76 -12.11 -19.50
C VAL A 39 -12.18 -12.12 -20.06
N PRO A 40 -12.75 -10.95 -20.40
CA PRO A 40 -14.05 -10.87 -21.05
C PRO A 40 -14.09 -11.65 -22.38
N SER A 41 -15.28 -11.96 -22.85
CA SER A 41 -15.48 -12.46 -24.22
C SER A 41 -14.89 -11.48 -25.26
N ALA A 42 -14.70 -11.94 -26.50
CA ALA A 42 -14.20 -11.08 -27.57
C ALA A 42 -15.07 -9.81 -27.79
N ASP A 43 -16.38 -9.92 -27.60
CA ASP A 43 -17.29 -8.77 -27.71
C ASP A 43 -17.10 -7.78 -26.54
N GLY A 44 -16.96 -8.28 -25.30
CA GLY A 44 -16.65 -7.44 -24.14
C GLY A 44 -15.29 -6.77 -24.28
N MET A 45 -14.29 -7.48 -24.82
CA MET A 45 -12.96 -6.93 -25.08
C MET A 45 -13.00 -5.86 -26.19
N MET A 46 -13.82 -6.01 -27.21
CA MET A 46 -14.01 -5.00 -28.28
C MET A 46 -14.57 -3.68 -27.69
N HIS A 47 -15.51 -3.78 -26.74
CA HIS A 47 -16.03 -2.60 -26.05
C HIS A 47 -14.94 -1.89 -25.24
N ASN A 48 -14.08 -2.64 -24.54
CA ASN A 48 -12.94 -2.09 -23.82
C ASN A 48 -11.94 -1.41 -24.76
N ILE A 49 -11.60 -2.01 -25.90
CA ILE A 49 -10.72 -1.40 -26.92
C ILE A 49 -11.30 -0.07 -27.39
N HIS A 50 -12.61 0.00 -27.66
CA HIS A 50 -13.26 1.24 -28.09
C HIS A 50 -13.09 2.36 -27.02
N ARG A 51 -13.25 2.02 -25.74
CA ARG A 51 -13.05 2.94 -24.63
C ARG A 51 -11.58 3.37 -24.50
N TRP A 52 -10.64 2.43 -24.56
CA TRP A 52 -9.21 2.71 -24.42
C TRP A 52 -8.66 3.56 -25.57
N GLU A 53 -9.10 3.33 -26.80
CA GLU A 53 -8.69 4.16 -27.94
C GLU A 53 -9.24 5.59 -27.87
N ARG A 54 -10.29 5.84 -27.09
CA ARG A 54 -10.87 7.18 -26.88
C ARG A 54 -10.31 7.91 -25.67
N GLN A 55 -10.10 7.20 -24.57
CA GLN A 55 -9.84 7.78 -23.25
C GLN A 55 -8.43 7.44 -22.70
N GLY A 56 -7.70 6.52 -23.29
CA GLY A 56 -6.47 5.98 -22.71
C GLY A 56 -6.77 4.94 -21.61
N GLY A 57 -6.32 5.04 -20.46
CA GLY A 57 -6.78 4.30 -19.28
C GLY A 57 -6.70 2.76 -19.33
N VAL A 58 -5.68 2.18 -19.98
CA VAL A 58 -5.44 0.73 -20.03
C VAL A 58 -4.79 0.30 -18.72
N SER A 59 -5.37 -0.68 -18.02
CA SER A 59 -4.78 -1.24 -16.82
C SER A 59 -3.46 -1.98 -17.10
N GLU A 60 -2.56 -2.08 -16.13
CA GLU A 60 -1.26 -2.74 -16.29
C GLU A 60 -1.39 -4.18 -16.81
N ARG A 61 -2.40 -4.92 -16.31
CA ARG A 61 -2.72 -6.26 -16.79
C ARG A 61 -3.01 -6.27 -18.29
N HIS A 62 -3.87 -5.38 -18.76
CA HIS A 62 -4.20 -5.31 -20.20
C HIS A 62 -3.05 -4.75 -21.04
N LYS A 63 -2.18 -3.91 -20.48
CA LYS A 63 -0.93 -3.51 -21.15
C LYS A 63 -0.05 -4.71 -21.46
N LEU A 64 0.07 -5.66 -20.53
CA LEU A 64 0.83 -6.90 -20.78
C LEU A 64 0.20 -7.74 -21.89
N HIS A 65 -1.13 -7.84 -21.94
CA HIS A 65 -1.82 -8.53 -23.04
C HIS A 65 -1.63 -7.80 -24.37
N TYR A 66 -1.67 -6.47 -24.37
CA TYR A 66 -1.33 -5.66 -25.56
C TYR A 66 0.10 -5.91 -26.00
N CYS A 67 1.07 -5.90 -25.10
CA CYS A 67 2.48 -6.17 -25.42
C CYS A 67 2.64 -7.52 -26.10
N ARG A 68 2.01 -8.57 -25.58
CA ARG A 68 2.02 -9.91 -26.18
C ARG A 68 1.33 -9.93 -27.54
N ALA A 69 0.11 -9.38 -27.63
CA ALA A 69 -0.64 -9.35 -28.89
C ALA A 69 0.07 -8.54 -29.98
N LEU A 70 0.77 -7.47 -29.63
CA LEU A 70 1.52 -6.61 -30.53
C LEU A 70 2.94 -7.09 -30.81
N GLY A 71 3.47 -8.07 -30.05
CA GLY A 71 4.85 -8.54 -30.15
C GLY A 71 5.89 -7.51 -29.70
N ILE A 72 5.56 -6.67 -28.70
CA ILE A 72 6.45 -5.62 -28.18
C ILE A 72 6.80 -5.88 -26.71
N ARG A 73 7.94 -5.35 -26.26
CA ARG A 73 8.34 -5.43 -24.84
C ARG A 73 7.53 -4.44 -23.98
N PRO A 74 7.29 -4.72 -22.68
CA PRO A 74 6.56 -3.81 -21.80
C PRO A 74 7.08 -2.38 -21.78
N GLY A 75 8.40 -2.18 -21.82
CA GLY A 75 9.02 -0.84 -21.90
C GLY A 75 8.83 -0.10 -23.21
N GLN A 76 8.23 -0.73 -24.22
CA GLN A 76 7.89 -0.12 -25.54
C GLN A 76 6.41 0.26 -25.63
N PHE A 77 5.63 0.01 -24.58
CA PHE A 77 4.20 0.29 -24.57
C PHE A 77 3.94 1.78 -24.28
N GLY A 78 3.25 2.45 -25.19
CA GLY A 78 2.84 3.85 -25.06
C GLY A 78 3.56 4.80 -26.01
N PRO A 79 3.11 6.06 -26.08
CA PRO A 79 3.75 7.10 -26.89
C PRO A 79 5.12 7.46 -26.30
N ARG A 80 6.13 7.58 -27.17
CA ARG A 80 7.47 8.00 -26.74
C ARG A 80 7.44 9.47 -26.31
N PRO A 81 8.17 9.86 -25.23
CA PRO A 81 8.35 11.26 -24.88
C PRO A 81 9.03 12.01 -26.03
N LYS A 82 8.53 13.19 -26.36
CA LYS A 82 9.17 14.08 -27.36
C LYS A 82 10.57 14.47 -26.86
N GLY A 83 11.63 13.98 -27.51
CA GLY A 83 13.01 14.39 -27.19
C GLY A 83 14.09 13.32 -27.23
N TYR A 84 13.82 12.09 -27.67
CA TYR A 84 14.89 11.09 -27.87
C TYR A 84 15.26 10.97 -29.33
N PRO A 85 16.55 11.20 -29.74
CA PRO A 85 16.99 10.94 -31.11
C PRO A 85 17.09 9.43 -31.31
N GLY A 86 16.15 8.87 -32.05
CA GLY A 86 16.07 7.44 -32.34
C GLY A 86 16.54 7.14 -33.75
N ALA A 87 17.52 6.28 -33.84
CA ALA A 87 17.89 5.62 -35.09
C ALA A 87 16.71 4.80 -35.64
N GLY A 88 16.39 5.04 -36.91
CA GLY A 88 15.39 4.23 -37.61
C GLY A 88 15.92 2.83 -37.86
N MET A 89 15.03 1.86 -37.63
CA MET A 89 15.12 0.55 -38.31
C MET A 89 13.73 0.05 -38.62
N ALA A 90 13.54 -0.23 -39.92
CA ALA A 90 12.34 -0.82 -40.50
C ALA A 90 12.15 -2.28 -40.07
N PRO A 91 10.91 -2.83 -40.12
CA PRO A 91 10.64 -4.21 -39.77
C PRO A 91 11.01 -5.16 -40.89
N GLY A 92 11.84 -6.14 -40.59
CA GLY A 92 12.04 -7.29 -41.48
C GLY A 92 13.48 -7.80 -41.47
N SER A 93 13.79 -8.71 -40.58
CA SER A 93 14.65 -9.88 -40.96
C SER A 93 14.73 -10.84 -39.78
N THR A 94 14.30 -12.05 -39.99
CA THR A 94 14.60 -13.23 -39.22
C THR A 94 16.10 -13.51 -39.31
N ALA A 95 16.83 -13.51 -38.22
CA ALA A 95 18.15 -14.11 -38.11
C ALA A 95 18.21 -14.95 -36.86
N THR A 96 18.17 -16.25 -37.10
CA THR A 96 18.65 -17.32 -36.22
C THR A 96 20.12 -17.06 -35.94
N MET A 97 20.51 -16.95 -34.66
CA MET A 97 21.90 -17.10 -34.30
C MET A 97 22.07 -18.03 -33.09
N ALA A 98 22.97 -18.95 -33.35
CA ALA A 98 23.36 -20.08 -32.55
C ALA A 98 24.00 -19.70 -31.20
N VAL A 99 23.82 -20.63 -30.28
CA VAL A 99 24.53 -20.74 -29.01
C VAL A 99 26.02 -20.97 -29.32
N SER A 100 26.89 -20.12 -28.77
CA SER A 100 28.29 -20.45 -28.57
C SER A 100 28.63 -20.33 -27.09
N THR A 101 28.88 -21.46 -26.51
CA THR A 101 29.57 -21.63 -25.22
C THR A 101 31.04 -21.32 -25.44
N ASP A 102 31.58 -20.36 -24.72
CA ASP A 102 33.00 -20.24 -24.50
C ASP A 102 33.27 -19.98 -23.00
N THR A 103 33.96 -20.98 -22.47
CA THR A 103 34.57 -21.07 -21.16
C THR A 103 35.87 -20.26 -21.23
N MET A 104 36.14 -19.37 -20.30
CA MET A 104 37.48 -19.17 -19.76
C MET A 104 37.55 -18.04 -18.72
N GLY A 105 38.17 -18.38 -17.58
CA GLY A 105 39.19 -17.53 -16.94
C GLY A 105 38.68 -16.64 -15.80
N ALA A 106 38.81 -17.15 -14.58
CA ALA A 106 38.90 -16.30 -13.40
C ALA A 106 40.24 -15.53 -13.37
N PRO A 107 40.29 -14.31 -12.89
CA PRO A 107 41.41 -13.84 -12.12
C PRO A 107 41.01 -13.57 -10.67
N THR A 108 41.72 -14.21 -9.79
CA THR A 108 41.88 -13.87 -8.39
C THR A 108 42.58 -12.49 -8.32
N ASP A 109 41.91 -11.50 -7.77
CA ASP A 109 42.58 -10.31 -7.28
C ASP A 109 41.99 -9.97 -5.90
N THR A 110 42.78 -10.27 -4.88
CA THR A 110 42.59 -9.89 -3.50
C THR A 110 43.01 -8.41 -3.37
N ALA A 111 42.04 -7.51 -3.46
CA ALA A 111 42.25 -6.13 -3.07
C ALA A 111 41.75 -5.92 -1.64
N ASP A 112 42.68 -5.67 -0.74
CA ASP A 112 42.48 -5.17 0.62
C ASP A 112 41.59 -3.91 0.58
N VAL A 113 40.34 -4.04 0.99
CA VAL A 113 39.47 -2.89 1.25
C VAL A 113 39.67 -2.50 2.71
N ALA A 114 40.48 -1.49 2.94
CA ALA A 114 40.62 -0.82 4.22
C ALA A 114 39.21 -0.30 4.68
N VAL A 115 38.74 -0.81 5.80
CA VAL A 115 37.57 -0.30 6.49
C VAL A 115 37.90 1.08 7.06
N PRO A 116 37.18 2.17 6.72
CA PRO A 116 37.45 3.47 7.32
C PRO A 116 37.05 3.40 8.81
N ALA A 117 37.96 3.82 9.68
CA ALA A 117 37.71 3.98 11.10
C ALA A 117 36.58 5.00 11.30
N VAL A 118 35.47 4.54 11.88
CA VAL A 118 34.38 5.41 12.32
C VAL A 118 34.88 6.26 13.46
N ALA A 119 34.96 7.57 13.22
CA ALA A 119 35.28 8.55 14.26
C ALA A 119 34.18 8.54 15.32
N THR A 120 34.51 8.12 16.52
CA THR A 120 33.67 8.15 17.72
C THR A 120 33.72 9.51 18.40
N ASP A 121 33.29 10.56 17.70
CA ASP A 121 33.09 11.88 18.30
C ASP A 121 31.60 12.20 18.29
N GLY A 122 30.98 12.14 19.48
CA GLY A 122 29.59 12.59 19.65
C GLY A 122 28.67 11.77 20.56
N MET A 123 29.16 10.77 21.29
CA MET A 123 28.32 10.14 22.32
C MET A 123 28.29 10.99 23.59
N PRO A 124 27.08 11.32 24.15
CA PRO A 124 26.99 12.00 25.44
C PRO A 124 27.59 11.11 26.53
N ARG A 125 28.56 11.63 27.27
CA ARG A 125 29.12 10.95 28.45
C ARG A 125 28.03 10.86 29.49
N LEU A 126 27.57 9.64 29.78
CA LEU A 126 26.73 9.36 30.94
C LEU A 126 27.56 9.57 32.22
N PRO A 127 27.09 10.37 33.17
CA PRO A 127 27.76 10.51 34.46
C PRO A 127 27.44 9.27 35.35
N GLY A 128 28.40 8.36 35.45
CA GLY A 128 28.36 7.24 36.36
C GLY A 128 29.77 6.79 36.67
N PRO A 129 30.06 6.31 37.87
CA PRO A 129 31.41 5.87 38.28
C PRO A 129 31.75 4.58 37.53
N TYR A 130 32.34 4.71 36.35
CA TYR A 130 33.01 3.57 35.75
C TYR A 130 34.25 3.27 36.61
N LEU A 131 34.18 2.15 37.34
CA LEU A 131 35.34 1.60 38.01
C LEU A 131 36.47 1.47 36.98
N SER A 132 37.65 2.00 37.31
CA SER A 132 38.82 1.85 36.43
C SER A 132 39.06 0.36 36.17
N ALA A 133 39.70 0.02 35.05
CA ALA A 133 39.98 -1.37 34.69
C ALA A 133 40.69 -2.12 35.85
N SER A 134 41.53 -1.41 36.61
CA SER A 134 42.18 -1.94 37.82
C SER A 134 41.19 -2.25 38.95
N ALA A 135 40.16 -1.41 39.16
CA ALA A 135 39.11 -1.65 40.16
C ALA A 135 38.20 -2.82 39.76
N SER A 136 37.94 -3.00 38.46
CA SER A 136 37.18 -4.13 37.92
C SER A 136 37.93 -5.46 38.10
N ILE A 137 39.25 -5.47 37.97
CA ILE A 137 40.09 -6.65 38.19
C ILE A 137 40.13 -6.97 39.71
N ALA A 138 40.29 -5.99 40.57
CA ALA A 138 40.28 -6.18 42.04
C ALA A 138 38.90 -6.58 42.59
N TYR A 139 37.80 -6.20 41.93
CA TYR A 139 36.46 -6.65 42.24
C TYR A 139 36.24 -8.12 41.86
N ARG A 140 36.79 -8.55 40.70
CA ARG A 140 36.79 -9.94 40.26
C ARG A 140 37.52 -10.90 41.20
N GLU A 141 38.62 -10.47 41.78
CA GLU A 141 39.44 -11.29 42.67
C GLU A 141 38.82 -11.49 44.06
N ARG A 142 37.85 -10.65 44.48
CA ARG A 142 37.25 -10.66 45.84
C ARG A 142 35.92 -11.41 45.98
N GLN A 143 35.25 -11.77 44.85
CA GLN A 143 33.87 -12.25 44.99
C GLN A 143 33.62 -13.74 44.84
N GLU A 144 34.53 -14.57 44.33
CA GLU A 144 34.22 -15.99 44.14
C GLU A 144 35.42 -16.92 44.37
N PRO A 145 35.61 -17.45 45.60
CA PRO A 145 36.70 -18.42 45.85
C PRO A 145 36.46 -19.83 45.31
N GLY A 146 35.39 -20.09 44.55
CA GLY A 146 35.03 -21.44 44.11
C GLY A 146 34.77 -21.63 42.61
N LEU A 147 34.58 -20.58 41.87
CA LEU A 147 34.42 -20.68 40.40
C LEU A 147 35.76 -20.37 39.73
N GLY A 148 36.35 -21.36 39.08
CA GLY A 148 37.58 -21.17 38.34
C GLY A 148 37.43 -20.03 37.32
N ARG A 149 38.44 -19.14 37.21
CA ARG A 149 38.48 -17.96 36.34
C ARG A 149 38.03 -18.28 34.89
N LEU A 150 38.36 -19.48 34.41
CA LEU A 150 37.95 -20.00 33.08
C LEU A 150 36.45 -20.26 33.00
N THR A 151 35.75 -20.57 34.07
CA THR A 151 34.30 -20.78 34.08
C THR A 151 33.54 -19.46 33.99
N VAL A 152 33.96 -18.45 34.72
CA VAL A 152 33.35 -17.11 34.66
C VAL A 152 33.56 -16.46 33.29
N GLU A 153 34.78 -16.54 32.77
CA GLU A 153 35.09 -16.04 31.42
C GLU A 153 34.24 -16.72 30.34
N ARG A 154 34.11 -18.05 30.42
CA ARG A 154 33.29 -18.84 29.50
C ARG A 154 31.82 -18.44 29.55
N GLU A 155 31.24 -18.25 30.72
CA GLU A 155 29.85 -17.83 30.89
C GLU A 155 29.59 -16.42 30.33
N VAL A 156 30.52 -15.49 30.58
CA VAL A 156 30.42 -14.12 30.05
C VAL A 156 30.52 -14.14 28.51
N LEU A 157 31.45 -14.90 27.94
CA LEU A 157 31.58 -15.02 26.50
C LEU A 157 30.37 -15.73 25.85
N MET A 158 29.84 -16.77 26.49
CA MET A 158 28.63 -17.46 26.04
C MET A 158 27.42 -16.51 26.05
N ALA A 159 27.22 -15.76 27.11
CA ALA A 159 26.13 -14.78 27.22
C ALA A 159 26.24 -13.69 26.15
N ALA A 160 27.46 -13.19 25.90
CA ALA A 160 27.72 -12.21 24.86
C ALA A 160 27.44 -12.79 23.45
N HIS A 161 27.85 -14.02 23.19
CA HIS A 161 27.63 -14.70 21.93
C HIS A 161 26.13 -14.95 21.70
N GLN A 162 25.42 -15.48 22.70
CA GLN A 162 23.97 -15.67 22.66
C GLN A 162 23.22 -14.35 22.41
N GLY A 163 23.68 -13.26 23.05
CA GLY A 163 23.11 -11.91 22.82
C GLY A 163 23.29 -11.46 21.38
N SER A 164 24.47 -11.70 20.81
CA SER A 164 24.78 -11.36 19.39
C SER A 164 23.96 -12.19 18.42
N GLU A 165 23.90 -13.52 18.62
CA GLU A 165 23.08 -14.40 17.78
C GLU A 165 21.58 -14.03 17.81
N HIS A 166 21.07 -13.73 19.01
CA HIS A 166 19.68 -13.29 19.15
C HIS A 166 19.43 -11.95 18.47
N ALA A 167 20.37 -11.00 18.56
CA ALA A 167 20.28 -9.70 17.89
C ALA A 167 20.34 -9.85 16.37
N GLU A 168 21.19 -10.74 15.85
CA GLU A 168 21.27 -11.04 14.42
C GLU A 168 19.96 -11.66 13.89
N GLN A 169 19.38 -12.62 14.63
CA GLN A 169 18.07 -13.18 14.30
C GLN A 169 16.94 -12.16 14.39
N ALA A 170 16.99 -11.24 15.35
CA ALA A 170 16.05 -10.13 15.46
C ALA A 170 16.21 -9.12 14.31
N GLY A 171 17.39 -9.06 13.70
CA GLY A 171 17.72 -8.18 12.57
C GLY A 171 17.17 -8.65 11.22
N GLN A 172 16.68 -9.89 11.11
CA GLN A 172 16.15 -10.40 9.84
C GLN A 172 14.70 -9.95 9.63
N PRO A 173 14.37 -9.25 8.51
CA PRO A 173 13.01 -8.82 8.22
C PRO A 173 12.09 -10.03 8.01
N GLY A 174 10.89 -9.98 8.59
CA GLY A 174 9.86 -11.00 8.37
C GLY A 174 9.15 -10.82 7.02
N VAL A 175 9.02 -9.56 6.56
CA VAL A 175 8.35 -9.17 5.31
C VAL A 175 9.26 -8.24 4.53
N GLY A 176 9.52 -8.56 3.26
CA GLY A 176 10.36 -7.74 2.39
C GLY A 176 9.67 -6.45 1.95
N GLU A 177 10.46 -5.37 1.72
CA GLU A 177 9.98 -4.05 1.27
C GLU A 177 9.06 -4.14 0.04
N ALA A 178 9.44 -4.92 -0.97
CA ALA A 178 8.63 -5.12 -2.18
C ALA A 178 7.23 -5.69 -1.88
N THR A 179 7.07 -6.44 -0.78
CA THR A 179 5.77 -6.95 -0.35
C THR A 179 4.89 -5.82 0.20
N PHE A 180 5.47 -4.91 1.00
CA PHE A 180 4.76 -3.74 1.51
C PHE A 180 4.37 -2.79 0.39
N GLU A 181 5.25 -2.50 -0.56
CA GLU A 181 4.95 -1.68 -1.74
C GLU A 181 3.76 -2.27 -2.53
N GLN A 182 3.76 -3.60 -2.74
CA GLN A 182 2.67 -4.27 -3.44
C GLN A 182 1.36 -4.21 -2.65
N LEU A 183 1.39 -4.40 -1.33
CA LEU A 183 0.19 -4.31 -0.50
C LEU A 183 -0.38 -2.89 -0.48
N ARG A 184 0.45 -1.85 -0.36
CA ARG A 184 0.02 -0.45 -0.45
C ARG A 184 -0.59 -0.16 -1.82
N ALA A 185 0.04 -0.59 -2.91
CA ALA A 185 -0.50 -0.45 -4.25
C ALA A 185 -1.85 -1.14 -4.44
N ASP A 186 -2.02 -2.36 -3.86
CA ASP A 186 -3.28 -3.11 -3.92
C ASP A 186 -4.39 -2.39 -3.13
N VAL A 187 -4.11 -1.90 -1.92
CA VAL A 187 -5.06 -1.13 -1.10
C VAL A 187 -5.45 0.17 -1.79
N GLY A 188 -4.49 0.96 -2.30
CA GLY A 188 -4.77 2.19 -3.04
C GLY A 188 -5.57 1.93 -4.34
N ARG A 189 -5.34 0.80 -5.02
CA ARG A 189 -6.17 0.39 -6.17
C ARG A 189 -7.61 0.09 -5.75
N LEU A 190 -7.79 -0.64 -4.65
CA LEU A 190 -9.11 -0.98 -4.11
C LEU A 190 -9.88 0.27 -3.69
N ALA A 191 -9.21 1.21 -3.01
CA ALA A 191 -9.77 2.48 -2.65
C ALA A 191 -10.38 3.23 -3.86
N ARG A 192 -9.62 3.34 -4.94
CA ARG A 192 -10.12 3.96 -6.18
C ARG A 192 -11.27 3.21 -6.85
N LEU A 193 -11.40 1.90 -6.61
CA LEU A 193 -12.48 1.08 -7.17
C LEU A 193 -13.75 1.11 -6.31
N THR A 194 -13.65 1.45 -5.04
CA THR A 194 -14.76 1.39 -4.09
C THR A 194 -15.97 2.25 -4.51
N GLY A 195 -15.78 3.34 -5.27
CA GLY A 195 -16.89 4.16 -5.77
C GLY A 195 -17.30 3.97 -7.22
N SER A 196 -16.52 3.23 -7.96
CA SER A 196 -16.75 3.09 -9.41
C SER A 196 -16.82 1.63 -9.86
N GLY A 197 -16.45 0.72 -8.98
CA GLY A 197 -16.43 -0.71 -9.24
C GLY A 197 -17.76 -1.40 -8.88
N GLU A 198 -17.89 -2.64 -9.28
CA GLU A 198 -18.97 -3.51 -8.85
C GLU A 198 -18.73 -3.92 -7.37
N PRO A 199 -19.67 -3.65 -6.44
CA PRO A 199 -19.43 -3.77 -4.99
C PRO A 199 -18.95 -5.16 -4.56
N PHE A 200 -19.55 -6.22 -5.08
CA PHE A 200 -19.19 -7.58 -4.69
C PHE A 200 -17.79 -7.97 -5.17
N ALA A 201 -17.39 -7.54 -6.37
CA ALA A 201 -16.05 -7.80 -6.90
C ALA A 201 -14.99 -7.06 -6.07
N VAL A 202 -15.25 -5.79 -5.71
CA VAL A 202 -14.37 -5.00 -4.83
C VAL A 202 -14.23 -5.65 -3.46
N PHE A 203 -15.33 -6.10 -2.88
CA PHE A 203 -15.34 -6.80 -1.60
C PHE A 203 -14.47 -8.08 -1.63
N LEU A 204 -14.63 -8.90 -2.66
CA LEU A 204 -13.86 -10.14 -2.82
C LEU A 204 -12.37 -9.88 -3.00
N ASP A 205 -12.00 -8.88 -3.80
CA ASP A 205 -10.60 -8.51 -4.01
C ASP A 205 -9.97 -7.97 -2.72
N ALA A 206 -10.68 -7.11 -1.98
CA ALA A 206 -10.23 -6.60 -0.69
C ALA A 206 -10.04 -7.73 0.34
N ARG A 207 -10.98 -8.70 0.38
CA ARG A 207 -10.86 -9.88 1.24
C ARG A 207 -9.60 -10.69 0.92
N ARG A 208 -9.26 -10.89 -0.35
CA ARG A 208 -8.04 -11.61 -0.75
C ARG A 208 -6.76 -10.92 -0.24
N VAL A 209 -6.70 -9.59 -0.35
CA VAL A 209 -5.57 -8.81 0.16
C VAL A 209 -5.51 -8.89 1.69
N ARG A 210 -6.64 -8.76 2.39
CA ARG A 210 -6.75 -8.94 3.84
C ARG A 210 -6.26 -10.32 4.29
N ASP A 211 -6.73 -11.37 3.64
CA ASP A 211 -6.35 -12.75 3.96
C ASP A 211 -4.85 -13.00 3.71
N ARG A 212 -4.23 -12.28 2.76
CA ARG A 212 -2.77 -12.28 2.58
C ARG A 212 -2.06 -11.62 3.76
N ILE A 213 -2.56 -10.47 4.23
CA ILE A 213 -1.98 -9.77 5.40
C ILE A 213 -2.11 -10.63 6.66
N TYR A 214 -3.22 -11.32 6.88
CA TYR A 214 -3.38 -12.23 8.02
C TYR A 214 -2.27 -13.31 8.05
N ARG A 215 -1.97 -13.93 6.90
CA ARG A 215 -0.86 -14.91 6.80
C ARG A 215 0.53 -14.29 7.05
N LEU A 216 0.72 -13.03 6.75
CA LEU A 216 1.97 -12.32 7.08
C LEU A 216 2.08 -12.05 8.57
N LEU A 217 0.97 -11.74 9.25
CA LEU A 217 0.94 -11.54 10.71
C LEU A 217 1.24 -12.81 11.51
N ASP A 218 1.07 -14.00 10.92
CA ASP A 218 1.44 -15.29 11.53
C ASP A 218 2.97 -15.52 11.52
N GLN A 219 3.74 -14.64 10.86
CA GLN A 219 5.19 -14.73 10.78
C GLN A 219 5.86 -13.91 11.91
N ARG A 220 7.16 -14.11 12.08
CA ARG A 220 7.95 -13.24 12.96
C ARG A 220 8.13 -11.88 12.29
N LEU A 221 7.60 -10.84 12.90
CA LEU A 221 7.60 -9.47 12.39
C LEU A 221 8.38 -8.54 13.31
N TRP A 222 8.96 -7.51 12.74
CA TRP A 222 9.40 -6.36 13.51
C TRP A 222 8.20 -5.52 13.94
N PRO A 223 8.29 -4.77 15.06
CA PRO A 223 7.19 -3.91 15.50
C PRO A 223 6.71 -2.92 14.43
N ARG A 224 7.62 -2.36 13.63
CA ARG A 224 7.29 -1.47 12.49
C ARG A 224 6.49 -2.19 11.41
N GLU A 225 6.88 -3.42 11.04
CA GLU A 225 6.18 -4.22 10.04
C GLU A 225 4.76 -4.56 10.51
N GLN A 226 4.60 -4.88 11.79
CA GLN A 226 3.29 -5.11 12.39
C GLN A 226 2.43 -3.84 12.37
N THR A 227 3.02 -2.67 12.67
CA THR A 227 2.35 -1.37 12.59
C THR A 227 1.86 -1.10 11.17
N ASP A 228 2.71 -1.29 10.16
CA ASP A 228 2.36 -1.11 8.75
C ASP A 228 1.24 -2.07 8.31
N LEU A 229 1.29 -3.34 8.71
CA LEU A 229 0.25 -4.32 8.40
C LEU A 229 -1.08 -3.97 9.10
N TYR A 230 -1.04 -3.47 10.35
CA TYR A 230 -2.24 -3.03 11.06
C TYR A 230 -2.86 -1.79 10.41
N PHE A 231 -2.04 -0.85 9.94
CA PHE A 231 -2.52 0.29 9.16
C PHE A 231 -3.27 -0.19 7.90
N LEU A 232 -2.67 -1.08 7.10
CA LEU A 232 -3.31 -1.63 5.90
C LEU A 232 -4.58 -2.43 6.22
N LEU A 233 -4.62 -3.17 7.34
CA LEU A 233 -5.83 -3.87 7.79
C LEU A 233 -6.93 -2.90 8.21
N GLY A 234 -6.58 -1.81 8.87
CA GLY A 234 -7.52 -0.74 9.21
C GLY A 234 -8.17 -0.16 7.95
N CYS A 235 -7.35 0.21 6.96
CA CYS A 235 -7.82 0.70 5.66
C CYS A 235 -8.71 -0.34 4.94
N LEU A 236 -8.25 -1.59 4.83
CA LEU A 236 -9.00 -2.65 4.12
C LEU A 236 -10.36 -2.95 4.76
N ASN A 237 -10.43 -3.01 6.08
CA ASN A 237 -11.70 -3.27 6.76
C ASN A 237 -12.68 -2.10 6.55
N GLY A 238 -12.21 -0.85 6.58
CA GLY A 238 -13.01 0.31 6.20
C GLY A 238 -13.46 0.24 4.74
N LEU A 239 -12.54 -0.05 3.81
CA LEU A 239 -12.88 -0.20 2.39
C LEU A 239 -13.85 -1.36 2.11
N MET A 240 -13.79 -2.46 2.87
CA MET A 240 -14.73 -3.58 2.75
C MET A 240 -16.09 -3.27 3.35
N SER A 241 -16.16 -2.40 4.35
CA SER A 241 -17.42 -2.02 4.98
C SER A 241 -18.35 -1.26 4.01
N ILE A 242 -17.79 -0.47 3.09
CA ILE A 242 -18.56 0.30 2.11
C ILE A 242 -19.34 -0.62 1.15
N PRO A 243 -18.71 -1.53 0.39
CA PRO A 243 -19.45 -2.46 -0.47
C PRO A 243 -20.36 -3.41 0.32
N ALA A 244 -20.01 -3.80 1.55
CA ALA A 244 -20.91 -4.60 2.39
C ALA A 244 -22.23 -3.86 2.66
N ASN A 245 -22.16 -2.56 2.98
CA ASN A 245 -23.34 -1.71 3.16
C ASN A 245 -24.14 -1.53 1.85
N GLN A 246 -23.44 -1.32 0.71
CA GLN A 246 -24.08 -1.19 -0.61
C GLN A 246 -24.79 -2.47 -1.05
N LEU A 247 -24.29 -3.63 -0.66
CA LEU A 247 -24.89 -4.94 -0.93
C LEU A 247 -26.09 -5.28 0.00
N GLY A 248 -26.41 -4.38 0.94
CA GLY A 248 -27.53 -4.58 1.86
C GLY A 248 -27.18 -5.38 3.13
N TYR A 249 -25.90 -5.44 3.51
CA TYR A 249 -25.41 -6.07 4.73
C TYR A 249 -24.85 -5.04 5.73
N PRO A 250 -25.69 -4.12 6.25
CA PRO A 250 -25.23 -3.02 7.08
C PRO A 250 -24.62 -3.47 8.42
N ASP A 251 -25.12 -4.58 9.01
CA ASP A 251 -24.55 -5.09 10.26
C ASP A 251 -23.12 -5.62 10.05
N ALA A 252 -22.89 -6.31 8.94
CA ALA A 252 -21.55 -6.74 8.55
C ALA A 252 -20.62 -5.55 8.22
N ALA A 253 -21.17 -4.50 7.62
CA ALA A 253 -20.43 -3.26 7.36
C ALA A 253 -19.98 -2.59 8.67
N GLU A 254 -20.86 -2.48 9.66
CA GLU A 254 -20.50 -1.95 10.98
C GLU A 254 -19.48 -2.84 11.70
N GLU A 255 -19.58 -4.16 11.59
CA GLU A 255 -18.61 -5.10 12.18
C GLU A 255 -17.21 -4.96 11.53
N LEU A 256 -17.14 -4.91 10.22
CA LEU A 256 -15.90 -4.65 9.48
C LEU A 256 -15.27 -3.32 9.88
N ASN A 257 -16.09 -2.28 9.97
CA ASN A 257 -15.61 -0.95 10.36
C ASN A 257 -15.07 -0.95 11.80
N ARG A 258 -15.76 -1.60 12.75
CA ARG A 258 -15.27 -1.77 14.13
C ARG A 258 -13.94 -2.54 14.17
N ALA A 259 -13.78 -3.57 13.34
CA ALA A 259 -12.52 -4.29 13.23
C ALA A 259 -11.40 -3.37 12.68
N GLY A 260 -11.71 -2.57 11.66
CA GLY A 260 -10.78 -1.55 11.15
C GLY A 260 -10.35 -0.56 12.22
N PHE A 261 -11.32 -0.07 13.01
CA PHE A 261 -11.06 0.85 14.10
C PHE A 261 -10.16 0.22 15.19
N ALA A 262 -10.34 -1.06 15.52
CA ALA A 262 -9.49 -1.75 16.48
C ALA A 262 -8.02 -1.79 16.01
N TYR A 263 -7.74 -2.03 14.73
CA TYR A 263 -6.39 -1.96 14.16
C TYR A 263 -5.83 -0.54 14.18
N ALA A 264 -6.61 0.46 13.78
CA ALA A 264 -6.20 1.86 13.80
C ALA A 264 -5.86 2.32 15.23
N ASN A 265 -6.67 1.93 16.21
CA ASN A 265 -6.45 2.23 17.63
C ASN A 265 -5.21 1.52 18.19
N ALA A 266 -4.92 0.28 17.78
CA ALA A 266 -3.74 -0.45 18.23
C ALA A 266 -2.41 0.22 17.85
N ILE A 267 -2.41 1.04 16.80
CA ILE A 267 -1.23 1.79 16.31
C ILE A 267 -1.35 3.30 16.53
N ASP A 268 -2.38 3.76 17.25
CA ASP A 268 -2.70 5.19 17.50
C ASP A 268 -2.77 6.05 16.23
N HIS A 269 -3.28 5.48 15.12
CA HIS A 269 -3.39 6.19 13.86
C HIS A 269 -4.68 7.04 13.82
N ARG A 270 -4.61 8.24 14.35
CA ARG A 270 -5.75 9.14 14.58
C ARG A 270 -6.53 9.50 13.32
N PRO A 271 -5.93 9.87 12.16
CA PRO A 271 -6.68 10.13 10.93
C PRO A 271 -7.51 8.93 10.46
N LEU A 272 -6.97 7.71 10.55
CA LEU A 272 -7.69 6.49 10.18
C LEU A 272 -8.86 6.23 11.14
N MET A 273 -8.69 6.47 12.44
CA MET A 273 -9.77 6.39 13.43
C MET A 273 -10.89 7.39 13.11
N ALA A 274 -10.54 8.61 12.73
CA ALA A 274 -11.47 9.66 12.32
C ALA A 274 -12.28 9.24 11.09
N TRP A 275 -11.63 8.77 10.05
CA TRP A 275 -12.28 8.28 8.83
C TRP A 275 -13.27 7.15 9.13
N LEU A 276 -12.87 6.14 9.90
CA LEU A 276 -13.73 5.02 10.26
C LEU A 276 -14.95 5.45 11.09
N ARG A 277 -14.81 6.46 11.96
CA ARG A 277 -15.97 7.08 12.65
C ARG A 277 -16.90 7.79 11.67
N GLY A 278 -16.34 8.43 10.65
CA GLY A 278 -17.12 9.04 9.58
C GLY A 278 -17.96 8.03 8.81
N GLU A 279 -17.40 6.88 8.44
CA GLU A 279 -18.13 5.80 7.76
C GLU A 279 -19.29 5.26 8.62
N LEU A 280 -19.08 5.04 9.91
CA LEU A 280 -20.16 4.65 10.83
C LEU A 280 -21.25 5.71 10.92
N SER A 281 -20.88 7.00 10.94
CA SER A 281 -21.85 8.11 10.90
C SER A 281 -22.73 8.06 9.65
N VAL A 282 -22.13 7.77 8.50
CA VAL A 282 -22.84 7.59 7.22
C VAL A 282 -23.84 6.42 7.32
N TYR A 283 -23.41 5.27 7.86
CA TYR A 283 -24.30 4.11 8.00
C TYR A 283 -25.48 4.39 8.97
N ALA A 284 -25.22 5.03 10.11
CA ALA A 284 -26.25 5.44 11.04
C ALA A 284 -27.26 6.42 10.40
N TYR A 285 -26.76 7.39 9.61
CA TYR A 285 -27.61 8.34 8.91
C TYR A 285 -28.60 7.67 7.96
N TYR A 286 -28.13 6.77 7.10
CA TYR A 286 -28.98 6.07 6.14
C TYR A 286 -29.95 5.08 6.78
N ARG A 287 -29.69 4.69 8.02
CA ARG A 287 -30.63 3.90 8.86
C ARG A 287 -31.62 4.77 9.63
N GLY A 288 -31.60 6.08 9.47
CA GLY A 288 -32.48 7.02 10.20
C GLY A 288 -32.09 7.24 11.66
N ARG A 289 -30.91 6.77 12.10
CA ARG A 289 -30.37 6.93 13.46
C ARG A 289 -29.55 8.24 13.51
N PHE A 290 -30.27 9.38 13.42
CA PHE A 290 -29.63 10.68 13.20
C PHE A 290 -28.81 11.19 14.40
N GLU A 291 -29.31 10.95 15.64
CA GLU A 291 -28.56 11.28 16.86
C GLU A 291 -27.23 10.50 16.90
N GLU A 292 -27.27 9.19 16.65
CA GLU A 292 -26.08 8.36 16.60
C GLU A 292 -25.12 8.80 15.48
N SER A 293 -25.65 9.15 14.30
CA SER A 293 -24.87 9.69 13.19
C SER A 293 -24.13 10.95 13.60
N ARG A 294 -24.82 11.90 14.26
CA ARG A 294 -24.23 13.13 14.77
C ARG A 294 -23.11 12.84 15.77
N ASP A 295 -23.38 11.99 16.75
CA ASP A 295 -22.47 11.67 17.83
C ASP A 295 -21.22 10.93 17.32
N LEU A 296 -21.37 10.05 16.33
CA LEU A 296 -20.25 9.39 15.64
C LEU A 296 -19.36 10.40 14.88
N ALA A 297 -19.97 11.36 14.16
CA ALA A 297 -19.22 12.41 13.47
C ALA A 297 -18.45 13.27 14.47
N LEU A 298 -19.08 13.71 15.54
CA LEU A 298 -18.43 14.49 16.62
C LEU A 298 -17.32 13.69 17.30
N SER A 299 -17.52 12.40 17.53
CA SER A 299 -16.48 11.50 18.05
C SER A 299 -15.28 11.40 17.11
N GLY A 300 -15.51 11.36 15.78
CA GLY A 300 -14.45 11.37 14.78
C GLY A 300 -13.58 12.61 14.85
N LEU A 301 -14.17 13.77 15.02
CA LEU A 301 -13.48 15.07 15.15
C LEU A 301 -12.55 15.16 16.36
N GLN A 302 -12.75 14.33 17.39
CA GLN A 302 -11.83 14.24 18.53
C GLN A 302 -10.50 13.57 18.17
N TYR A 303 -10.48 12.75 17.13
CA TYR A 303 -9.27 12.11 16.63
C TYR A 303 -8.55 12.99 15.61
N HIS A 304 -9.29 13.52 14.63
CA HIS A 304 -8.73 14.36 13.58
C HIS A 304 -9.80 15.33 13.06
N SER A 305 -9.52 16.63 13.09
CA SER A 305 -10.49 17.68 12.78
C SER A 305 -10.11 18.57 11.60
N VAL A 306 -8.97 18.32 10.97
CA VAL A 306 -8.44 19.11 9.84
C VAL A 306 -8.35 18.27 8.57
N GLY A 307 -8.09 18.93 7.45
CA GLY A 307 -7.99 18.26 6.16
C GLY A 307 -9.31 17.70 5.65
N PRO A 308 -9.25 16.87 4.61
CA PRO A 308 -10.42 16.24 4.00
C PRO A 308 -11.25 15.38 4.96
N GLU A 309 -10.60 14.64 5.87
CA GLU A 309 -11.25 13.79 6.86
C GLU A 309 -12.06 14.63 7.86
N GLY A 310 -11.45 15.71 8.39
CA GLY A 310 -12.11 16.65 9.28
C GLY A 310 -13.28 17.35 8.58
N ALA A 311 -13.08 17.82 7.36
CA ALA A 311 -14.14 18.44 6.56
C ALA A 311 -15.31 17.47 6.32
N GLY A 312 -15.02 16.20 5.99
CA GLY A 312 -16.03 15.15 5.84
C GLY A 312 -16.85 14.92 7.11
N LEU A 313 -16.20 14.84 8.25
CA LEU A 313 -16.86 14.69 9.55
C LEU A 313 -17.77 15.87 9.89
N HIS A 314 -17.33 17.10 9.63
CA HIS A 314 -18.18 18.28 9.79
C HIS A 314 -19.39 18.25 8.86
N ILE A 315 -19.26 17.79 7.61
CA ILE A 315 -20.37 17.61 6.67
C ILE A 315 -21.35 16.54 7.19
N TYR A 316 -20.85 15.42 7.73
CA TYR A 316 -21.72 14.38 8.31
C TYR A 316 -22.46 14.89 9.55
N HIS A 317 -21.78 15.66 10.41
CA HIS A 317 -22.43 16.35 11.53
C HIS A 317 -23.50 17.32 11.04
N ALA A 318 -23.21 18.19 10.08
CA ALA A 318 -24.17 19.16 9.53
C ALA A 318 -25.43 18.46 8.99
N ARG A 319 -25.24 17.38 8.25
CA ARG A 319 -26.33 16.61 7.65
C ARG A 319 -27.21 15.95 8.71
N ALA A 320 -26.62 15.37 9.75
CA ALA A 320 -27.35 14.76 10.85
C ALA A 320 -28.10 15.82 11.68
N ALA A 321 -27.46 16.91 12.06
CA ALA A 321 -28.05 18.06 12.77
C ALA A 321 -29.23 18.67 12.00
N GLY A 322 -29.11 18.80 10.66
CA GLY A 322 -30.20 19.25 9.80
C GLY A 322 -31.44 18.33 9.86
N ARG A 323 -31.25 17.01 9.94
CA ARG A 323 -32.36 16.05 10.11
C ARG A 323 -33.00 16.10 11.50
N LEU A 324 -32.23 16.50 12.51
CA LEU A 324 -32.69 16.68 13.89
C LEU A 324 -33.36 18.05 14.11
N GLY A 325 -33.35 18.95 13.11
CA GLY A 325 -33.88 20.29 13.25
C GLY A 325 -32.94 21.29 13.96
N GLU A 326 -31.68 20.90 14.19
CA GLU A 326 -30.63 21.68 14.86
C GLU A 326 -29.99 22.68 13.87
N ALA A 327 -30.77 23.65 13.39
CA ALA A 327 -30.38 24.50 12.27
C ALA A 327 -29.10 25.32 12.52
N ASP A 328 -28.86 25.79 13.74
CA ASP A 328 -27.67 26.58 14.08
C ASP A 328 -26.41 25.68 14.12
N ALA A 329 -26.52 24.49 14.71
CA ALA A 329 -25.45 23.50 14.70
C ALA A 329 -25.08 23.07 13.27
N ALA A 330 -26.08 22.82 12.41
CA ALA A 330 -25.85 22.47 11.02
C ALA A 330 -25.08 23.61 10.26
N ARG A 331 -25.51 24.88 10.43
CA ARG A 331 -24.80 26.01 9.80
C ARG A 331 -23.38 26.19 10.33
N GLN A 332 -23.16 25.98 11.62
CA GLN A 332 -21.83 26.05 12.20
C GLN A 332 -20.94 24.94 11.62
N ALA A 333 -21.40 23.70 11.61
CA ALA A 333 -20.66 22.57 11.07
C ALA A 333 -20.30 22.74 9.58
N ILE A 334 -21.14 23.41 8.78
CA ILE A 334 -20.79 23.77 7.40
C ILE A 334 -19.62 24.75 7.35
N ARG A 335 -19.61 25.77 8.22
CA ARG A 335 -18.47 26.71 8.29
C ARG A 335 -17.18 26.00 8.70
N ASP A 336 -17.28 25.16 9.74
CA ASP A 336 -16.15 24.39 10.25
C ASP A 336 -15.59 23.41 9.17
N ALA A 337 -16.46 22.85 8.31
CA ALA A 337 -16.03 22.03 7.18
C ALA A 337 -15.18 22.81 6.17
N HIS A 338 -15.55 24.05 5.87
CA HIS A 338 -14.77 24.90 4.98
C HIS A 338 -13.41 25.27 5.58
N GLU A 339 -13.37 25.56 6.88
CA GLU A 339 -12.13 25.88 7.59
C GLU A 339 -11.21 24.64 7.67
N ALA A 340 -11.75 23.47 8.01
CA ALA A 340 -11.01 22.22 8.09
C ALA A 340 -10.35 21.83 6.75
N ARG A 341 -11.01 22.08 5.63
CA ARG A 341 -10.51 21.78 4.27
C ARG A 341 -9.22 22.53 3.92
N ALA A 342 -8.98 23.68 4.52
CA ALA A 342 -7.79 24.49 4.29
C ALA A 342 -6.58 24.06 5.14
N GLY A 343 -6.75 23.14 6.08
CA GLY A 343 -5.69 22.64 6.97
C GLY A 343 -4.80 21.58 6.32
N ASP A 344 -3.67 21.30 6.99
CA ASP A 344 -2.80 20.21 6.61
C ASP A 344 -3.50 18.86 6.81
N TYR A 345 -3.23 17.91 5.93
CA TYR A 345 -3.84 16.59 5.95
C TYR A 345 -2.80 15.48 5.77
N ASN A 346 -3.19 14.27 6.09
CA ASN A 346 -2.33 13.10 5.97
C ASN A 346 -2.43 12.50 4.56
N ASP A 347 -1.39 12.71 3.75
CA ASP A 347 -1.32 12.21 2.37
C ASP A 347 -1.38 10.69 2.30
N GLU A 348 -0.84 9.96 3.27
CA GLU A 348 -0.82 8.49 3.29
C GLU A 348 -2.25 7.92 3.34
N LEU A 349 -3.12 8.48 4.19
CA LEU A 349 -4.51 8.04 4.26
C LEU A 349 -5.29 8.43 2.99
N LEU A 350 -4.95 9.57 2.40
CA LEU A 350 -5.51 10.02 1.13
C LEU A 350 -5.22 9.05 -0.01
N GLU A 351 -3.97 8.60 -0.12
CA GLU A 351 -3.54 7.60 -1.08
C GLU A 351 -4.26 6.26 -0.88
N MET A 352 -4.58 5.91 0.36
CA MET A 352 -5.33 4.71 0.74
C MET A 352 -6.85 4.88 0.65
N GLY A 353 -7.36 5.99 0.11
CA GLY A 353 -8.78 6.20 -0.17
C GLY A 353 -9.58 6.89 0.93
N GLY A 354 -8.92 7.47 1.93
CA GLY A 354 -9.60 8.18 3.03
C GLY A 354 -10.45 9.38 2.60
N THR A 355 -10.13 10.01 1.46
CA THR A 355 -10.90 11.15 0.92
C THR A 355 -11.87 10.82 -0.19
N TYR A 356 -12.01 9.58 -0.49
CA TYR A 356 -12.80 9.06 -1.57
C TYR A 356 -14.25 9.57 -1.62
N LEU A 357 -14.80 10.04 -0.51
CA LEU A 357 -16.19 10.45 -0.38
C LEU A 357 -16.44 11.97 -0.39
N ILE A 358 -15.40 12.77 -0.53
CA ILE A 358 -15.56 14.22 -0.65
C ILE A 358 -15.37 14.62 -2.11
N SER A 359 -16.26 14.14 -2.98
CA SER A 359 -16.42 14.75 -4.30
C SER A 359 -16.97 16.15 -4.12
N GLU A 360 -16.48 17.09 -4.93
CA GLU A 360 -17.04 18.43 -5.07
C GLU A 360 -18.51 18.30 -5.48
N ALA A 361 -19.42 18.33 -4.52
CA ALA A 361 -20.85 18.50 -4.73
C ALA A 361 -21.26 19.89 -4.31
#